data_40e44d8e9a6e74ab5de1b7e7b3cd4028
#
_entry.id   40e44d8e9a6e74ab5de1b7e7b3cd4028
#
_cell.length_a   1.000
_cell.length_b   1.000
_cell.length_c   1.000
_cell.angle_alpha   90.00
_cell.angle_beta   90.00
_cell.angle_gamma   90.00
#
_symmetry.space_group_name_H-M   'P 1'
#
loop_
_entity.id
_entity.type
_entity.pdbx_description
1 polymer ?
#
loop_
_entity_poly.entity_id
_entity_poly.type
_entity_poly.pdbx_seq_one_letter_code
_entity_poly.pdbx_strand_id
1 'polypeptide(L)'
;MPATGNTRTPLSRSAVRRGVAAAAALPLLIGVLASCGYGSQAAKPEDKKANTAADGTKKLSAAEVRIGYFPNLTHATALVGLQEGLIAKELGATAIKPQSFNAGPSEIEALNGGSLDIGFIGPSPSINGYVKSKSSNLRIISGSASGGVKLVVNPDKIKTLDDLKGKKIATPQKGNTQDVAFLNWIAEKGWKVDPESGKGDVSVVRTDNKVTPDAFKQGSIDGAWVPEPTASKLVSDGASVLLDETDLWPDKKFVITNVIVSQKFLKEHPDVVEAVLKGTVKTNEWINANPDKAKASANAKLEADGGKPLDAKVIDPAWKSILVTDDPLAGT
;
A
#
# COMPACT_ATOMS: atom_id res chain seq x y z
N MET A 1 -40.28 -9.31 52.00
CA MET A 1 -40.32 -9.08 53.49
C MET A 1 -38.87 -9.19 53.97
N PRO A 2 -38.41 -8.40 54.92
CA PRO A 2 -38.34 -6.94 54.95
C PRO A 2 -36.86 -6.49 54.98
N ALA A 3 -36.56 -5.30 54.54
CA ALA A 3 -36.49 -4.01 55.25
C ALA A 3 -35.13 -3.76 55.92
N THR A 4 -34.57 -2.68 55.55
CA THR A 4 -34.27 -1.36 56.13
C THR A 4 -32.87 -1.19 56.70
N GLY A 5 -32.31 0.00 56.44
CA GLY A 5 -31.20 0.52 57.21
C GLY A 5 -30.50 1.71 56.57
N ASN A 6 -31.16 2.84 56.70
CA ASN A 6 -30.71 4.20 56.36
C ASN A 6 -29.89 4.75 57.52
N THR A 7 -28.73 5.45 57.29
CA THR A 7 -28.26 6.52 58.20
C THR A 7 -27.42 7.57 57.50
N ARG A 8 -27.84 8.80 57.74
CA ARG A 8 -27.32 10.10 57.24
C ARG A 8 -26.25 10.67 58.15
N THR A 9 -25.26 11.38 57.57
CA THR A 9 -24.65 12.72 57.90
C THR A 9 -23.99 12.92 59.29
N PRO A 10 -23.19 13.98 59.54
CA PRO A 10 -23.12 15.28 58.89
C PRO A 10 -21.70 15.96 58.72
N LEU A 11 -21.74 17.05 58.00
CA LEU A 11 -20.94 18.31 57.92
C LEU A 11 -20.08 18.72 59.11
N SER A 12 -18.89 19.30 58.77
CA SER A 12 -18.29 20.40 59.59
C SER A 12 -17.59 21.41 58.71
N ARG A 13 -17.93 22.69 58.95
CA ARG A 13 -17.40 23.93 58.36
C ARG A 13 -16.30 24.51 59.28
N SER A 14 -15.33 25.22 58.69
CA SER A 14 -14.73 26.47 59.21
C SER A 14 -13.66 26.93 58.17
N ALA A 15 -13.75 28.00 57.52
CA ALA A 15 -13.83 29.43 57.80
C ALA A 15 -12.45 30.11 57.99
N VAL A 16 -12.09 30.96 57.02
CA VAL A 16 -11.63 32.35 57.06
C VAL A 16 -10.17 32.70 57.40
N ARG A 17 -9.45 33.39 56.49
CA ARG A 17 -9.00 34.81 56.51
C ARG A 17 -7.97 35.08 55.40
N ARG A 18 -8.30 35.94 54.47
CA ARG A 18 -8.01 37.37 54.25
C ARG A 18 -6.52 37.74 54.16
N GLY A 19 -6.12 38.27 53.00
CA GLY A 19 -4.96 39.12 52.79
C GLY A 19 -5.00 39.76 51.39
N VAL A 20 -5.35 41.03 51.33
CA VAL A 20 -5.45 41.93 50.18
C VAL A 20 -4.08 42.55 49.90
N ALA A 21 -3.64 42.61 48.66
CA ALA A 21 -2.83 43.74 48.17
C ALA A 21 -3.01 43.87 46.66
N ALA A 22 -3.51 45.02 46.27
CA ALA A 22 -3.72 45.51 44.93
C ALA A 22 -2.46 46.12 44.34
N ALA A 23 -2.24 45.94 43.03
CA ALA A 23 -1.55 46.96 42.24
C ALA A 23 -2.06 46.85 40.78
N ALA A 24 -2.62 47.94 40.33
CA ALA A 24 -3.19 48.16 39.01
C ALA A 24 -2.13 48.50 37.97
N ALA A 25 -2.30 48.02 36.73
CA ALA A 25 -1.88 48.73 35.56
C ALA A 25 -2.75 48.30 34.37
N LEU A 26 -3.38 49.30 33.74
CA LEU A 26 -4.40 49.30 32.69
C LEU A 26 -3.77 49.08 31.29
N PRO A 27 -4.61 48.95 30.26
CA PRO A 27 -4.40 48.04 29.10
C PRO A 27 -4.01 48.79 27.83
N LEU A 28 -3.43 48.10 26.89
CA LEU A 28 -3.41 48.50 25.49
C LEU A 28 -4.22 47.45 24.68
N LEU A 29 -5.41 47.89 24.28
CA LEU A 29 -6.20 47.27 23.24
C LEU A 29 -5.51 47.43 21.88
N ILE A 30 -5.09 46.34 21.27
CA ILE A 30 -4.84 46.29 19.85
C ILE A 30 -5.81 45.21 19.29
N GLY A 31 -6.78 45.72 18.53
CA GLY A 31 -7.75 44.94 17.81
C GLY A 31 -7.09 44.08 16.75
N VAL A 32 -7.30 42.79 16.81
CA VAL A 32 -6.96 41.85 15.74
C VAL A 32 -8.27 41.52 15.03
N LEU A 33 -8.37 41.99 13.79
CA LEU A 33 -9.39 41.62 12.82
C LEU A 33 -9.34 40.09 12.62
N ALA A 34 -10.42 39.43 12.96
CA ALA A 34 -10.63 38.03 12.63
C ALA A 34 -10.81 37.89 11.11
N SER A 35 -9.76 37.49 10.42
CA SER A 35 -9.83 36.97 9.07
C SER A 35 -10.07 35.46 9.17
N CYS A 36 -11.27 35.03 8.76
CA CYS A 36 -11.54 33.61 8.51
C CYS A 36 -10.75 33.17 7.27
N GLY A 37 -9.54 32.69 7.49
CA GLY A 37 -8.74 32.03 6.48
C GLY A 37 -8.75 30.52 6.73
N TYR A 38 -9.33 29.76 5.85
CA TYR A 38 -9.13 28.32 5.73
C TYR A 38 -7.67 28.10 5.31
N GLY A 39 -6.79 27.99 6.26
CA GLY A 39 -5.37 27.77 6.04
C GLY A 39 -4.90 26.70 7.01
N SER A 40 -4.34 25.62 6.44
CA SER A 40 -3.58 24.61 7.16
C SER A 40 -2.66 25.27 8.18
N GLN A 41 -2.84 24.96 9.45
CA GLN A 41 -1.87 25.31 10.47
C GLN A 41 -0.61 24.49 10.21
N ALA A 42 0.35 25.10 9.53
CA ALA A 42 1.72 24.59 9.56
C ALA A 42 2.17 24.60 11.03
N ALA A 43 2.37 23.43 11.60
CA ALA A 43 2.99 23.29 12.90
C ALA A 43 4.32 24.05 12.87
N LYS A 44 4.54 24.94 13.86
CA LYS A 44 5.85 25.58 14.06
C LYS A 44 6.90 24.49 14.09
N PRO A 45 8.05 24.66 13.40
CA PRO A 45 9.17 23.76 13.59
C PRO A 45 9.59 23.85 15.08
N GLU A 46 9.27 22.83 15.85
CA GLU A 46 9.99 22.62 17.09
C GLU A 46 11.42 22.27 16.70
N ASP A 47 12.40 22.99 17.26
CA ASP A 47 13.82 22.65 17.18
C ASP A 47 14.02 21.25 17.79
N LYS A 48 13.76 20.21 17.01
CA LYS A 48 14.10 18.85 17.39
C LYS A 48 15.63 18.75 17.32
N LYS A 49 16.29 18.80 18.48
CA LYS A 49 17.67 18.36 18.62
C LYS A 49 17.76 17.01 17.91
N ALA A 50 18.58 16.93 16.87
CA ALA A 50 18.82 15.69 16.15
C ALA A 50 19.29 14.66 17.18
N ASN A 51 18.43 13.69 17.51
CA ASN A 51 18.81 12.55 18.32
C ASN A 51 19.78 11.72 17.49
N THR A 52 21.05 11.81 17.84
CA THR A 52 22.12 11.04 17.20
C THR A 52 22.49 9.90 18.14
N ALA A 53 22.61 8.69 17.64
CA ALA A 53 23.14 7.56 18.40
C ALA A 53 24.61 7.80 18.73
N ALA A 54 25.17 7.05 19.69
CA ALA A 54 26.56 7.20 20.12
C ALA A 54 27.61 7.01 19.00
N ASP A 55 27.23 6.35 17.90
CA ASP A 55 28.04 6.14 16.70
C ASP A 55 27.82 7.21 15.60
N GLY A 56 27.08 8.27 15.89
CA GLY A 56 26.77 9.35 14.95
C GLY A 56 25.58 9.08 14.02
N THR A 57 24.92 7.90 14.10
CA THR A 57 23.77 7.59 13.27
C THR A 57 22.51 8.33 13.72
N LYS A 58 21.62 8.65 12.78
CA LYS A 58 20.31 9.26 13.04
C LYS A 58 19.46 8.30 13.88
N LYS A 59 19.03 8.74 15.06
CA LYS A 59 18.12 7.99 15.93
C LYS A 59 16.70 8.53 15.77
N LEU A 60 15.81 7.67 15.26
CA LEU A 60 14.38 7.96 15.12
C LEU A 60 13.60 7.45 16.35
N SER A 61 12.31 7.78 16.40
CA SER A 61 11.44 7.48 17.56
C SER A 61 11.12 5.99 17.73
N ALA A 62 11.27 5.15 16.67
CA ALA A 62 11.11 3.71 16.77
C ALA A 62 12.43 2.98 16.55
N ALA A 63 12.64 1.88 17.29
CA ALA A 63 13.80 1.00 17.11
C ALA A 63 13.68 0.10 15.87
N GLU A 64 12.44 -0.18 15.42
CA GLU A 64 12.16 -1.00 14.24
C GLU A 64 10.91 -0.50 13.51
N VAL A 65 10.83 -0.83 12.21
CA VAL A 65 9.66 -0.63 11.36
C VAL A 65 9.39 -1.90 10.54
N ARG A 66 8.13 -2.36 10.56
CA ARG A 66 7.69 -3.55 9.82
C ARG A 66 7.09 -3.11 8.49
N ILE A 67 7.74 -3.50 7.39
CA ILE A 67 7.39 -3.07 6.04
C ILE A 67 6.87 -4.26 5.23
N GLY A 68 5.61 -4.18 4.77
CA GLY A 68 4.95 -5.15 3.90
C GLY A 68 5.14 -4.85 2.42
N TYR A 69 5.20 -5.89 1.61
CA TYR A 69 5.25 -5.80 0.15
C TYR A 69 4.93 -7.15 -0.50
N PHE A 70 4.73 -7.16 -1.83
CA PHE A 70 4.57 -8.42 -2.58
C PHE A 70 5.82 -8.71 -3.41
N PRO A 71 6.23 -9.97 -3.51
CA PRO A 71 7.35 -10.37 -4.36
C PRO A 71 6.94 -10.43 -5.84
N ASN A 72 6.62 -9.27 -6.42
CA ASN A 72 6.33 -9.06 -7.83
C ASN A 72 6.80 -7.68 -8.30
N LEU A 73 6.89 -7.45 -9.61
CA LEU A 73 7.54 -6.25 -10.16
C LEU A 73 6.68 -4.98 -10.04
N THR A 74 5.37 -5.07 -9.79
CA THR A 74 4.58 -3.87 -9.46
C THR A 74 4.98 -3.27 -8.11
N HIS A 75 5.77 -4.00 -7.31
CA HIS A 75 6.39 -3.54 -6.06
C HIS A 75 7.89 -3.20 -6.22
N ALA A 76 8.31 -2.81 -7.44
CA ALA A 76 9.71 -2.54 -7.77
C ALA A 76 10.40 -1.59 -6.78
N THR A 77 9.71 -0.53 -6.33
CA THR A 77 10.22 0.42 -5.33
C THR A 77 10.57 -0.28 -4.02
N ALA A 78 9.69 -1.14 -3.50
CA ALA A 78 9.97 -1.88 -2.27
C ALA A 78 11.11 -2.88 -2.49
N LEU A 79 11.09 -3.65 -3.59
CA LEU A 79 12.11 -4.64 -3.91
C LEU A 79 13.50 -4.01 -3.99
N VAL A 80 13.65 -2.94 -4.79
CA VAL A 80 14.91 -2.26 -5.00
C VAL A 80 15.34 -1.48 -3.75
N GLY A 81 14.42 -0.76 -3.11
CA GLY A 81 14.71 0.03 -1.92
C GLY A 81 15.20 -0.78 -0.73
N LEU A 82 14.66 -2.00 -0.58
CA LEU A 82 15.11 -2.96 0.44
C LEU A 82 16.43 -3.62 0.03
N GLN A 83 16.59 -4.03 -1.22
CA GLN A 83 17.77 -4.73 -1.72
C GLN A 83 19.02 -3.84 -1.71
N GLU A 84 18.89 -2.60 -2.19
CA GLU A 84 19.98 -1.62 -2.26
C GLU A 84 20.18 -0.85 -0.93
N GLY A 85 19.35 -1.11 0.07
CA GLY A 85 19.42 -0.42 1.36
C GLY A 85 19.06 1.07 1.31
N LEU A 86 18.39 1.53 0.23
CA LEU A 86 18.05 2.95 0.06
C LEU A 86 17.06 3.43 1.12
N ILE A 87 16.10 2.59 1.49
CA ILE A 87 15.16 2.88 2.58
C ILE A 87 15.89 2.83 3.94
N ALA A 88 16.74 1.82 4.15
CA ALA A 88 17.49 1.66 5.39
C ALA A 88 18.42 2.85 5.67
N LYS A 89 19.02 3.42 4.62
CA LYS A 89 19.90 4.60 4.74
C LYS A 89 19.19 5.82 5.34
N GLU A 90 17.91 6.02 5.02
CA GLU A 90 17.13 7.13 5.59
C GLU A 90 16.67 6.85 7.03
N LEU A 91 16.52 5.59 7.37
CA LEU A 91 16.08 5.13 8.69
C LEU A 91 17.21 5.15 9.75
N GLY A 92 18.47 5.19 9.33
CA GLY A 92 19.62 5.21 10.25
C GLY A 92 19.65 3.99 11.16
N ALA A 93 19.49 4.19 12.49
CA ALA A 93 19.53 3.10 13.47
C ALA A 93 18.21 2.29 13.57
N THR A 94 17.13 2.73 12.93
CA THR A 94 15.84 2.01 12.94
C THR A 94 15.92 0.78 12.03
N ALA A 95 15.75 -0.40 12.61
CA ALA A 95 15.81 -1.67 11.88
C ALA A 95 14.57 -1.90 11.00
N ILE A 96 14.75 -2.34 9.76
CA ILE A 96 13.63 -2.78 8.90
C ILE A 96 13.33 -4.25 9.19
N LYS A 97 12.05 -4.58 9.36
CA LYS A 97 11.51 -5.94 9.40
C LYS A 97 10.63 -6.15 8.17
N PRO A 98 11.21 -6.65 7.06
CA PRO A 98 10.44 -6.85 5.84
C PRO A 98 9.52 -8.06 5.97
N GLN A 99 8.30 -7.96 5.43
CA GLN A 99 7.30 -9.03 5.39
C GLN A 99 6.73 -9.14 3.97
N SER A 100 6.80 -10.34 3.38
CA SER A 100 6.21 -10.57 2.06
C SER A 100 4.81 -11.15 2.16
N PHE A 101 3.90 -10.68 1.30
CA PHE A 101 2.52 -11.13 1.20
C PHE A 101 2.21 -11.59 -0.23
N ASN A 102 1.24 -12.49 -0.39
CA ASN A 102 0.80 -12.92 -1.72
C ASN A 102 -0.14 -11.90 -2.38
N ALA A 103 -0.97 -11.21 -1.57
CA ALA A 103 -1.95 -10.25 -2.05
C ALA A 103 -2.44 -9.32 -0.92
N GLY A 104 -3.14 -8.24 -1.30
CA GLY A 104 -3.53 -7.14 -0.42
C GLY A 104 -4.43 -7.50 0.77
N PRO A 105 -5.46 -8.33 0.64
CA PRO A 105 -6.31 -8.67 1.78
C PRO A 105 -5.54 -9.23 2.98
N SER A 106 -4.55 -10.11 2.76
CA SER A 106 -3.72 -10.66 3.84
C SER A 106 -2.79 -9.62 4.46
N GLU A 107 -2.31 -8.65 3.68
CA GLU A 107 -1.52 -7.54 4.19
C GLU A 107 -2.35 -6.59 5.06
N ILE A 108 -3.60 -6.30 4.65
CA ILE A 108 -4.54 -5.51 5.47
C ILE A 108 -4.86 -6.21 6.80
N GLU A 109 -4.99 -7.54 6.81
CA GLU A 109 -5.17 -8.31 8.05
C GLU A 109 -3.96 -8.16 8.97
N ALA A 110 -2.74 -8.24 8.44
CA ALA A 110 -1.50 -8.03 9.20
C ALA A 110 -1.41 -6.61 9.79
N LEU A 111 -1.78 -5.58 9.01
CA LEU A 111 -1.82 -4.20 9.47
C LEU A 111 -2.87 -4.01 10.57
N ASN A 112 -4.08 -4.55 10.39
CA ASN A 112 -5.14 -4.48 11.39
C ASN A 112 -4.79 -5.24 12.67
N GLY A 113 -4.07 -6.35 12.56
CA GLY A 113 -3.56 -7.13 13.68
C GLY A 113 -2.37 -6.50 14.40
N GLY A 114 -1.86 -5.36 13.89
CA GLY A 114 -0.72 -4.65 14.48
C GLY A 114 0.62 -5.36 14.26
N SER A 115 0.71 -6.29 13.32
CA SER A 115 1.96 -6.96 12.94
C SER A 115 2.67 -6.29 11.76
N LEU A 116 2.07 -5.23 11.20
CA LEU A 116 2.62 -4.42 10.12
C LEU A 116 2.44 -2.93 10.43
N ASP A 117 3.43 -2.10 10.06
CA ASP A 117 3.41 -0.66 10.29
C ASP A 117 3.19 0.12 8.98
N ILE A 118 3.93 -0.24 7.94
CA ILE A 118 3.89 0.37 6.60
C ILE A 118 3.76 -0.74 5.57
N GLY A 119 3.00 -0.53 4.50
CA GLY A 119 2.81 -1.51 3.44
C GLY A 119 2.88 -0.89 2.05
N PHE A 120 3.44 -1.64 1.12
CA PHE A 120 3.32 -1.40 -0.33
C PHE A 120 2.20 -2.31 -0.84
N ILE A 121 1.10 -1.75 -1.32
CA ILE A 121 -0.14 -2.50 -1.55
C ILE A 121 -0.96 -1.89 -2.68
N GLY A 122 -1.83 -2.69 -3.30
CA GLY A 122 -2.75 -2.20 -4.31
C GLY A 122 -3.86 -1.29 -3.78
N PRO A 123 -4.43 -0.41 -4.62
CA PRO A 123 -5.46 0.55 -4.22
C PRO A 123 -6.75 -0.12 -3.71
N SER A 124 -7.25 -1.17 -4.37
CA SER A 124 -8.52 -1.80 -3.97
C SER A 124 -8.49 -2.38 -2.55
N PRO A 125 -7.49 -3.18 -2.13
CA PRO A 125 -7.40 -3.63 -0.75
C PRO A 125 -7.18 -2.48 0.24
N SER A 126 -6.43 -1.42 -0.12
CA SER A 126 -6.25 -0.23 0.73
C SER A 126 -7.57 0.46 1.02
N ILE A 127 -8.35 0.76 -0.03
CA ILE A 127 -9.65 1.44 0.08
C ILE A 127 -10.63 0.55 0.85
N ASN A 128 -10.71 -0.74 0.51
CA ASN A 128 -11.61 -1.68 1.16
C ASN A 128 -11.27 -1.86 2.66
N GLY A 129 -9.99 -1.96 3.00
CA GLY A 129 -9.50 -2.02 4.37
C GLY A 129 -9.86 -0.75 5.14
N TYR A 130 -9.65 0.42 4.55
CA TYR A 130 -10.02 1.72 5.13
C TYR A 130 -11.51 1.82 5.41
N VAL A 131 -12.36 1.49 4.44
CA VAL A 131 -13.83 1.55 4.58
C VAL A 131 -14.32 0.56 5.65
N LYS A 132 -13.85 -0.69 5.62
CA LYS A 132 -14.25 -1.73 6.59
C LYS A 132 -13.83 -1.41 8.02
N SER A 133 -12.74 -0.68 8.21
CA SER A 133 -12.27 -0.21 9.52
C SER A 133 -12.97 1.06 10.00
N LYS A 134 -14.00 1.54 9.30
CA LYS A 134 -14.65 2.84 9.55
C LYS A 134 -13.64 3.99 9.54
N SER A 135 -12.74 3.98 8.56
CA SER A 135 -11.72 5.01 8.31
C SER A 135 -10.66 5.18 9.42
N SER A 136 -10.41 4.13 10.20
CA SER A 136 -9.57 4.20 11.40
C SER A 136 -8.22 3.49 11.32
N ASN A 137 -7.98 2.62 10.32
CA ASN A 137 -6.81 1.74 10.32
C ASN A 137 -5.58 2.29 9.62
N LEU A 138 -5.74 2.94 8.47
CA LEU A 138 -4.62 3.32 7.61
C LEU A 138 -4.73 4.72 6.99
N ARG A 139 -3.63 5.18 6.40
CA ARG A 139 -3.56 6.27 5.41
C ARG A 139 -2.75 5.82 4.21
N ILE A 140 -3.15 6.23 3.02
CA ILE A 140 -2.30 6.21 1.82
C ILE A 140 -1.42 7.45 1.91
N ILE A 141 -0.11 7.27 1.80
CA ILE A 141 0.89 8.32 2.02
C ILE A 141 1.79 8.59 0.81
N SER A 142 1.79 7.69 -0.19
CA SER A 142 2.51 7.86 -1.44
C SER A 142 1.98 6.89 -2.50
N GLY A 143 2.24 7.17 -3.77
CA GLY A 143 2.32 6.19 -4.83
C GLY A 143 3.61 5.38 -4.74
N SER A 144 3.72 4.33 -5.55
CA SER A 144 4.94 3.52 -5.67
C SER A 144 5.17 3.10 -7.12
N ALA A 145 4.17 2.51 -7.77
CA ALA A 145 4.29 2.08 -9.15
C ALA A 145 2.96 2.19 -9.91
N SER A 146 3.07 2.36 -11.24
CA SER A 146 1.98 2.35 -12.20
C SER A 146 2.25 1.32 -13.30
N GLY A 147 1.21 0.77 -13.91
CA GLY A 147 1.32 -0.23 -14.97
C GLY A 147 1.66 -1.64 -14.48
N GLY A 148 2.12 -2.49 -15.38
CA GLY A 148 2.56 -3.84 -15.05
C GLY A 148 1.46 -4.84 -14.75
N VAL A 149 0.24 -4.65 -15.27
CA VAL A 149 -0.87 -5.62 -15.15
C VAL A 149 -1.43 -5.89 -16.53
N LYS A 150 -1.69 -7.16 -16.84
CA LYS A 150 -2.21 -7.59 -18.13
C LYS A 150 -3.26 -8.68 -17.98
N LEU A 151 -4.22 -8.68 -18.91
CA LEU A 151 -5.04 -9.85 -19.21
C LEU A 151 -4.30 -10.68 -20.25
N VAL A 152 -3.82 -11.83 -19.87
CA VAL A 152 -3.16 -12.80 -20.75
C VAL A 152 -4.03 -14.05 -20.90
N VAL A 153 -4.05 -14.64 -22.12
CA VAL A 153 -4.99 -15.70 -22.46
C VAL A 153 -4.33 -16.79 -23.31
N ASN A 154 -4.94 -17.94 -23.33
CA ASN A 154 -4.62 -19.00 -24.29
C ASN A 154 -5.12 -18.58 -25.69
N PRO A 155 -4.22 -18.34 -26.68
CA PRO A 155 -4.60 -17.83 -28.00
C PRO A 155 -5.38 -18.84 -28.83
N ASP A 156 -5.35 -20.14 -28.51
CA ASP A 156 -6.14 -21.17 -29.21
C ASP A 156 -7.60 -21.13 -28.76
N LYS A 157 -7.90 -20.57 -27.60
CA LYS A 157 -9.23 -20.53 -26.99
C LYS A 157 -9.90 -19.16 -27.01
N ILE A 158 -9.09 -18.10 -27.00
CA ILE A 158 -9.53 -16.70 -26.82
C ILE A 158 -8.72 -15.82 -27.77
N LYS A 159 -9.39 -15.18 -28.71
CA LYS A 159 -8.80 -14.29 -29.73
C LYS A 159 -9.29 -12.86 -29.58
N THR A 160 -10.48 -12.68 -29.03
CA THR A 160 -11.15 -11.39 -28.82
C THR A 160 -11.65 -11.29 -27.39
N LEU A 161 -11.99 -10.08 -26.97
CA LEU A 161 -12.57 -9.85 -25.62
C LEU A 161 -13.92 -10.57 -25.44
N ASP A 162 -14.71 -10.75 -26.50
CA ASP A 162 -15.99 -11.45 -26.43
C ASP A 162 -15.86 -12.98 -26.24
N ASP A 163 -14.70 -13.53 -26.61
CA ASP A 163 -14.42 -14.98 -26.43
C ASP A 163 -14.19 -15.32 -24.93
N LEU A 164 -14.09 -14.33 -24.05
CA LEU A 164 -13.99 -14.53 -22.61
C LEU A 164 -15.24 -15.15 -21.99
N LYS A 165 -16.41 -15.03 -22.62
CA LYS A 165 -17.64 -15.67 -22.16
C LYS A 165 -17.47 -17.19 -22.08
N GLY A 166 -17.88 -17.76 -20.93
CA GLY A 166 -17.75 -19.19 -20.67
C GLY A 166 -16.33 -19.65 -20.31
N LYS A 167 -15.33 -18.74 -20.30
CA LYS A 167 -13.94 -19.07 -19.96
C LYS A 167 -13.63 -18.90 -18.48
N LYS A 168 -12.54 -19.53 -18.05
CA LYS A 168 -11.99 -19.47 -16.70
C LYS A 168 -10.80 -18.52 -16.67
N ILE A 169 -10.96 -17.37 -16.06
CA ILE A 169 -9.92 -16.34 -15.96
C ILE A 169 -9.47 -16.22 -14.50
N ALA A 170 -8.18 -16.39 -14.28
CA ALA A 170 -7.59 -16.27 -12.96
C ALA A 170 -7.40 -14.81 -12.54
N THR A 171 -7.58 -14.53 -11.23
CA THR A 171 -7.15 -13.32 -10.54
C THR A 171 -6.42 -13.73 -9.25
N PRO A 172 -5.50 -12.89 -8.69
CA PRO A 172 -4.64 -13.33 -7.59
C PRO A 172 -5.38 -13.77 -6.32
N GLN A 173 -6.29 -12.94 -5.83
CA GLN A 173 -7.06 -13.19 -4.61
C GLN A 173 -8.36 -12.37 -4.66
N LYS A 174 -9.42 -12.87 -4.06
CA LYS A 174 -10.69 -12.15 -3.92
C LYS A 174 -10.48 -10.80 -3.21
N GLY A 175 -10.93 -9.72 -3.85
CA GLY A 175 -10.79 -8.36 -3.34
C GLY A 175 -9.39 -7.74 -3.53
N ASN A 176 -8.47 -8.43 -4.20
CA ASN A 176 -7.23 -7.81 -4.67
C ASN A 176 -7.51 -6.88 -5.85
N THR A 177 -6.57 -5.99 -6.18
CA THR A 177 -6.78 -4.95 -7.21
C THR A 177 -7.19 -5.56 -8.55
N GLN A 178 -6.52 -6.61 -9.01
CA GLN A 178 -6.83 -7.29 -10.27
C GLN A 178 -8.21 -7.99 -10.25
N ASP A 179 -8.63 -8.53 -9.10
CA ASP A 179 -9.94 -9.15 -8.95
C ASP A 179 -11.06 -8.10 -9.07
N VAL A 180 -10.90 -6.97 -8.40
CA VAL A 180 -11.86 -5.85 -8.44
C VAL A 180 -11.89 -5.23 -9.83
N ALA A 181 -10.73 -4.97 -10.44
CA ALA A 181 -10.64 -4.39 -11.79
C ALA A 181 -11.32 -5.28 -12.83
N PHE A 182 -11.06 -6.59 -12.79
CA PHE A 182 -11.67 -7.52 -13.73
C PHE A 182 -13.19 -7.66 -13.55
N LEU A 183 -13.66 -7.75 -12.31
CA LEU A 183 -15.10 -7.78 -12.01
C LEU A 183 -15.80 -6.51 -12.48
N ASN A 184 -15.19 -5.33 -12.26
CA ASN A 184 -15.71 -4.06 -12.75
C ASN A 184 -15.76 -4.02 -14.27
N TRP A 185 -14.67 -4.41 -14.94
CA TRP A 185 -14.59 -4.47 -16.39
C TRP A 185 -15.67 -5.39 -16.99
N ILE A 186 -15.92 -6.57 -16.38
CA ILE A 186 -17.01 -7.49 -16.77
C ILE A 186 -18.36 -6.79 -16.64
N ALA A 187 -18.61 -6.09 -15.54
CA ALA A 187 -19.87 -5.38 -15.31
C ALA A 187 -20.09 -4.25 -16.32
N GLU A 188 -19.04 -3.50 -16.68
CA GLU A 188 -19.09 -2.45 -17.72
C GLU A 188 -19.43 -3.01 -19.11
N LYS A 189 -19.07 -4.27 -19.40
CA LYS A 189 -19.51 -4.99 -20.62
C LYS A 189 -20.96 -5.46 -20.55
N GLY A 190 -21.67 -5.21 -19.45
CA GLY A 190 -23.03 -5.71 -19.23
C GLY A 190 -23.11 -7.22 -18.94
N TRP A 191 -21.97 -7.86 -18.64
CA TRP A 191 -21.93 -9.28 -18.31
C TRP A 191 -22.13 -9.48 -16.81
N LYS A 192 -22.62 -10.66 -16.42
CA LYS A 192 -22.96 -10.96 -15.03
C LYS A 192 -21.97 -11.96 -14.45
N VAL A 193 -21.36 -11.60 -13.33
CA VAL A 193 -20.54 -12.48 -12.50
C VAL A 193 -20.88 -12.20 -11.05
N ASP A 194 -21.17 -13.24 -10.29
CA ASP A 194 -21.32 -13.13 -8.84
C ASP A 194 -19.95 -12.85 -8.19
N PRO A 195 -19.76 -11.71 -7.51
CA PRO A 195 -18.45 -11.29 -7.02
C PRO A 195 -17.95 -12.19 -5.86
N GLU A 196 -18.84 -12.90 -5.19
CA GLU A 196 -18.46 -13.79 -4.08
C GLU A 196 -17.92 -15.12 -4.60
N SER A 197 -18.69 -15.80 -5.47
CA SER A 197 -18.33 -17.12 -6.00
C SER A 197 -17.46 -17.07 -7.25
N GLY A 198 -17.41 -15.92 -7.96
CA GLY A 198 -16.75 -15.78 -9.26
C GLY A 198 -17.46 -16.47 -10.42
N LYS A 199 -18.71 -16.95 -10.22
CA LYS A 199 -19.50 -17.66 -11.24
C LYS A 199 -20.37 -16.69 -12.02
N GLY A 200 -20.52 -16.94 -13.33
CA GLY A 200 -21.35 -16.12 -14.21
C GLY A 200 -21.01 -16.30 -15.68
N ASP A 201 -21.18 -15.23 -16.46
CA ASP A 201 -20.83 -15.21 -17.89
C ASP A 201 -19.34 -15.49 -18.13
N VAL A 202 -18.49 -15.17 -17.16
CA VAL A 202 -17.08 -15.55 -17.08
C VAL A 202 -16.86 -16.20 -15.71
N SER A 203 -16.05 -17.25 -15.64
CA SER A 203 -15.65 -17.86 -14.38
C SER A 203 -14.38 -17.18 -13.85
N VAL A 204 -14.49 -16.38 -12.78
CA VAL A 204 -13.33 -15.75 -12.12
C VAL A 204 -12.77 -16.70 -11.09
N VAL A 205 -11.56 -17.20 -11.33
CA VAL A 205 -10.87 -18.19 -10.47
C VAL A 205 -9.79 -17.49 -9.66
N ARG A 206 -9.95 -17.41 -8.33
CA ARG A 206 -8.95 -16.78 -7.46
C ARG A 206 -7.79 -17.73 -7.27
N THR A 207 -6.66 -17.40 -7.88
CA THR A 207 -5.48 -18.28 -7.96
C THR A 207 -4.23 -17.47 -7.62
N ASP A 208 -3.46 -17.92 -6.64
CA ASP A 208 -2.19 -17.28 -6.28
C ASP A 208 -1.27 -17.15 -7.50
N ASN A 209 -0.59 -16.00 -7.62
CA ASN A 209 0.32 -15.72 -8.73
C ASN A 209 1.42 -16.79 -8.91
N LYS A 210 1.87 -17.43 -7.82
CA LYS A 210 2.89 -18.48 -7.87
C LYS A 210 2.41 -19.76 -8.54
N VAL A 211 1.10 -20.07 -8.44
CA VAL A 211 0.51 -21.29 -9.02
C VAL A 211 -0.22 -21.03 -10.32
N THR A 212 -0.48 -19.78 -10.68
CA THR A 212 -1.17 -19.39 -11.92
C THR A 212 -0.49 -19.94 -13.18
N PRO A 213 0.85 -19.91 -13.34
CA PRO A 213 1.50 -20.50 -14.52
C PRO A 213 1.26 -22.01 -14.67
N ASP A 214 1.29 -22.76 -13.58
CA ASP A 214 1.02 -24.20 -13.60
C ASP A 214 -0.44 -24.49 -13.91
N ALA A 215 -1.38 -23.74 -13.35
CA ALA A 215 -2.81 -23.86 -13.64
C ALA A 215 -3.12 -23.57 -15.12
N PHE A 216 -2.45 -22.58 -15.72
CA PHE A 216 -2.56 -22.25 -17.14
C PHE A 216 -2.01 -23.38 -18.01
N LYS A 217 -0.80 -23.88 -17.74
CA LYS A 217 -0.16 -24.96 -18.45
C LYS A 217 -0.97 -26.27 -18.43
N GLN A 218 -1.64 -26.55 -17.31
CA GLN A 218 -2.51 -27.70 -17.13
C GLN A 218 -3.89 -27.50 -17.79
N GLY A 219 -4.20 -26.32 -18.33
CA GLY A 219 -5.50 -26.00 -18.90
C GLY A 219 -6.64 -25.86 -17.87
N SER A 220 -6.30 -25.71 -16.58
CA SER A 220 -7.27 -25.49 -15.50
C SER A 220 -7.89 -24.11 -15.56
N ILE A 221 -7.20 -23.15 -16.17
CA ILE A 221 -7.63 -21.80 -16.50
C ILE A 221 -7.35 -21.49 -17.98
N ASP A 222 -8.12 -20.59 -18.58
CA ASP A 222 -8.00 -20.21 -19.98
C ASP A 222 -7.25 -18.89 -20.16
N GLY A 223 -7.06 -18.13 -19.08
CA GLY A 223 -6.33 -16.88 -19.03
C GLY A 223 -6.21 -16.37 -17.61
N ALA A 224 -5.56 -15.21 -17.45
CA ALA A 224 -5.36 -14.59 -16.16
C ALA A 224 -5.23 -13.06 -16.26
N TRP A 225 -5.84 -12.33 -15.32
CA TRP A 225 -5.62 -10.90 -15.12
C TRP A 225 -4.64 -10.74 -13.96
N VAL A 226 -3.37 -10.55 -14.27
CA VAL A 226 -2.28 -10.72 -13.32
C VAL A 226 -1.19 -9.66 -13.46
N PRO A 227 -0.45 -9.39 -12.36
CA PRO A 227 0.68 -8.47 -12.37
C PRO A 227 1.94 -9.12 -12.97
N GLU A 228 2.91 -8.27 -13.32
CA GLU A 228 4.25 -8.70 -13.66
C GLU A 228 5.02 -9.21 -12.41
N PRO A 229 5.83 -10.26 -12.51
CA PRO A 229 6.28 -10.91 -13.74
C PRO A 229 5.37 -12.06 -14.20
N THR A 230 4.26 -12.33 -13.52
CA THR A 230 3.38 -13.47 -13.86
C THR A 230 2.83 -13.36 -15.28
N ALA A 231 2.44 -12.15 -15.72
CA ALA A 231 1.96 -11.92 -17.08
C ALA A 231 3.02 -12.29 -18.13
N SER A 232 4.23 -11.76 -18.01
CA SER A 232 5.35 -12.07 -18.91
C SER A 232 5.77 -13.54 -18.84
N LYS A 233 5.68 -14.18 -17.67
CA LYS A 233 5.92 -15.61 -17.54
C LYS A 233 4.90 -16.43 -18.34
N LEU A 234 3.61 -16.12 -18.23
CA LEU A 234 2.57 -16.76 -19.01
C LEU A 234 2.78 -16.57 -20.53
N VAL A 235 3.15 -15.36 -20.95
CA VAL A 235 3.49 -15.08 -22.36
C VAL A 235 4.69 -15.91 -22.81
N SER A 236 5.74 -16.04 -21.98
CA SER A 236 6.89 -16.88 -22.29
C SER A 236 6.53 -18.39 -22.39
N ASP A 237 5.42 -18.79 -21.78
CA ASP A 237 4.90 -20.15 -21.78
C ASP A 237 3.80 -20.36 -22.87
N GLY A 238 3.61 -19.40 -23.78
CA GLY A 238 2.72 -19.52 -24.95
C GLY A 238 1.37 -18.79 -24.83
N ALA A 239 1.14 -18.02 -23.77
CA ALA A 239 -0.03 -17.12 -23.71
C ALA A 239 0.16 -15.89 -24.60
N SER A 240 -0.95 -15.21 -24.92
CA SER A 240 -0.96 -13.92 -25.60
C SER A 240 -1.55 -12.84 -24.70
N VAL A 241 -1.05 -11.62 -24.82
CA VAL A 241 -1.65 -10.45 -24.17
C VAL A 241 -2.93 -10.12 -24.95
N LEU A 242 -4.06 -10.16 -24.27
CA LEU A 242 -5.36 -9.75 -24.82
C LEU A 242 -5.66 -8.28 -24.51
N LEU A 243 -5.22 -7.79 -23.33
CA LEU A 243 -5.42 -6.43 -22.89
C LEU A 243 -4.26 -6.02 -21.95
N ASP A 244 -3.66 -4.86 -22.17
CA ASP A 244 -2.84 -4.19 -21.20
C ASP A 244 -3.76 -3.30 -20.32
N GLU A 245 -3.71 -3.44 -19.00
CA GLU A 245 -4.61 -2.70 -18.10
C GLU A 245 -4.42 -1.19 -18.24
N THR A 246 -3.24 -0.73 -18.64
CA THR A 246 -2.97 0.69 -18.87
C THR A 246 -3.86 1.30 -19.96
N ASP A 247 -4.33 0.49 -20.93
CA ASP A 247 -5.23 0.95 -21.98
C ASP A 247 -6.65 1.30 -21.49
N LEU A 248 -6.99 0.92 -20.26
CA LEU A 248 -8.27 1.23 -19.62
C LEU A 248 -8.26 2.58 -18.86
N TRP A 249 -7.09 3.20 -18.70
CA TRP A 249 -6.93 4.36 -17.84
C TRP A 249 -6.51 5.61 -18.61
N PRO A 250 -6.95 6.81 -18.16
CA PRO A 250 -6.49 8.08 -18.73
C PRO A 250 -4.96 8.15 -18.75
N ASP A 251 -4.40 8.68 -19.84
CA ASP A 251 -2.95 8.82 -20.04
C ASP A 251 -2.15 7.51 -19.84
N LYS A 252 -2.83 6.36 -19.89
CA LYS A 252 -2.25 5.03 -19.62
C LYS A 252 -1.60 4.90 -18.24
N LYS A 253 -2.10 5.66 -17.27
CA LYS A 253 -1.58 5.70 -15.91
C LYS A 253 -2.62 5.19 -14.93
N PHE A 254 -2.19 4.32 -14.04
CA PHE A 254 -2.95 3.88 -12.89
C PHE A 254 -1.99 3.45 -11.80
N VAL A 255 -2.10 4.04 -10.61
CA VAL A 255 -1.25 3.66 -9.48
C VAL A 255 -1.67 2.29 -8.97
N ILE A 256 -0.94 1.27 -9.44
CA ILE A 256 -1.20 -0.13 -9.07
C ILE A 256 -0.67 -0.48 -7.69
N THR A 257 0.31 0.28 -7.20
CA THR A 257 0.90 0.09 -5.88
C THR A 257 1.05 1.42 -5.16
N ASN A 258 0.41 1.53 -4.01
CA ASN A 258 0.49 2.64 -3.06
C ASN A 258 1.35 2.27 -1.86
N VAL A 259 1.85 3.28 -1.16
CA VAL A 259 2.40 3.15 0.18
C VAL A 259 1.34 3.51 1.20
N ILE A 260 1.06 2.61 2.11
CA ILE A 260 0.13 2.82 3.23
C ILE A 260 0.86 2.78 4.56
N VAL A 261 0.28 3.43 5.56
CA VAL A 261 0.78 3.39 6.94
C VAL A 261 -0.38 3.17 7.91
N SER A 262 -0.16 2.39 8.95
CA SER A 262 -1.07 2.30 10.09
C SER A 262 -1.25 3.68 10.74
N GLN A 263 -2.51 4.12 10.97
CA GLN A 263 -2.76 5.41 11.62
C GLN A 263 -2.14 5.51 13.02
N LYS A 264 -2.06 4.38 13.73
CA LYS A 264 -1.41 4.30 15.03
C LYS A 264 0.08 4.61 14.88
N PHE A 265 0.77 3.92 13.99
CA PHE A 265 2.21 4.10 13.76
C PHE A 265 2.54 5.51 13.26
N LEU A 266 1.72 6.06 12.35
CA LEU A 266 1.86 7.43 11.85
C LEU A 266 1.79 8.47 12.99
N LYS A 267 0.89 8.27 13.96
CA LYS A 267 0.74 9.16 15.12
C LYS A 267 1.91 9.03 16.10
N GLU A 268 2.36 7.80 16.34
CA GLU A 268 3.39 7.50 17.33
C GLU A 268 4.81 7.78 16.81
N HIS A 269 5.06 7.55 15.50
CA HIS A 269 6.37 7.57 14.86
C HIS A 269 6.40 8.33 13.52
N PRO A 270 5.97 9.60 13.47
CA PRO A 270 5.88 10.36 12.22
C PRO A 270 7.26 10.58 11.57
N ASP A 271 8.32 10.66 12.35
CA ASP A 271 9.70 10.81 11.87
C ASP A 271 10.22 9.54 11.16
N VAL A 272 9.78 8.35 11.60
CA VAL A 272 10.08 7.08 10.91
C VAL A 272 9.33 7.01 9.60
N VAL A 273 8.06 7.41 9.57
CA VAL A 273 7.24 7.46 8.35
C VAL A 273 7.85 8.41 7.33
N GLU A 274 8.28 9.61 7.75
CA GLU A 274 8.98 10.57 6.89
C GLU A 274 10.28 9.98 6.31
N ALA A 275 11.04 9.24 7.13
CA ALA A 275 12.27 8.58 6.67
C ALA A 275 11.99 7.50 5.63
N VAL A 276 10.95 6.67 5.83
CA VAL A 276 10.53 5.68 4.82
C VAL A 276 10.10 6.35 3.52
N LEU A 277 9.31 7.44 3.58
CA LEU A 277 8.92 8.19 2.39
C LEU A 277 10.12 8.78 1.65
N LYS A 278 11.09 9.36 2.35
CA LYS A 278 12.35 9.83 1.75
C LYS A 278 13.10 8.69 1.07
N GLY A 279 13.17 7.54 1.70
CA GLY A 279 13.78 6.35 1.12
C GLY A 279 13.03 5.85 -0.12
N THR A 280 11.70 5.91 -0.11
CA THR A 280 10.84 5.55 -1.26
C THR A 280 11.10 6.48 -2.46
N VAL A 281 11.07 7.81 -2.25
CA VAL A 281 11.35 8.80 -3.31
C VAL A 281 12.75 8.61 -3.88
N LYS A 282 13.78 8.50 -3.02
CA LYS A 282 15.15 8.25 -3.46
C LYS A 282 15.31 6.94 -4.22
N THR A 283 14.52 5.93 -3.85
CA THR A 283 14.51 4.66 -4.58
C THR A 283 13.94 4.84 -5.99
N ASN A 284 12.83 5.58 -6.14
CA ASN A 284 12.24 5.87 -7.44
C ASN A 284 13.20 6.68 -8.33
N GLU A 285 13.86 7.69 -7.76
CA GLU A 285 14.90 8.45 -8.45
C GLU A 285 16.06 7.54 -8.90
N TRP A 286 16.50 6.65 -8.02
CA TRP A 286 17.59 5.71 -8.33
C TRP A 286 17.20 4.70 -9.40
N ILE A 287 15.97 4.15 -9.36
CA ILE A 287 15.43 3.24 -10.39
C ILE A 287 15.45 3.94 -11.77
N ASN A 288 14.95 5.16 -11.83
CA ASN A 288 14.90 5.93 -13.07
C ASN A 288 16.29 6.28 -13.60
N ALA A 289 17.24 6.58 -12.73
CA ALA A 289 18.63 6.88 -13.10
C ALA A 289 19.46 5.63 -13.46
N ASN A 290 19.06 4.43 -12.99
CA ASN A 290 19.83 3.21 -13.14
C ASN A 290 18.95 2.00 -13.55
N PRO A 291 18.19 2.05 -14.64
CA PRO A 291 17.14 1.08 -14.95
C PRO A 291 17.63 -0.37 -15.04
N ASP A 292 18.82 -0.61 -15.63
CA ASP A 292 19.37 -1.98 -15.74
C ASP A 292 19.85 -2.53 -14.39
N LYS A 293 20.45 -1.69 -13.55
CA LYS A 293 20.85 -2.09 -12.19
C LYS A 293 19.60 -2.33 -11.33
N ALA A 294 18.59 -1.49 -11.45
CA ALA A 294 17.34 -1.63 -10.72
C ALA A 294 16.60 -2.92 -11.09
N LYS A 295 16.56 -3.26 -12.39
CA LYS A 295 16.03 -4.54 -12.87
C LYS A 295 16.78 -5.72 -12.26
N ALA A 296 18.11 -5.70 -12.27
CA ALA A 296 18.94 -6.74 -11.68
C ALA A 296 18.72 -6.85 -10.16
N SER A 297 18.64 -5.72 -9.45
CA SER A 297 18.39 -5.65 -8.02
C SER A 297 17.00 -6.21 -7.66
N ALA A 298 15.95 -5.84 -8.41
CA ALA A 298 14.61 -6.39 -8.23
C ALA A 298 14.58 -7.90 -8.44
N ASN A 299 15.30 -8.42 -9.47
CA ASN A 299 15.39 -9.85 -9.72
C ASN A 299 16.10 -10.60 -8.58
N ALA A 300 17.20 -10.04 -8.07
CA ALA A 300 17.91 -10.61 -6.91
C ALA A 300 17.05 -10.64 -5.65
N LYS A 301 16.23 -9.60 -5.43
CA LYS A 301 15.29 -9.56 -4.30
C LYS A 301 14.17 -10.60 -4.44
N LEU A 302 13.63 -10.78 -5.66
CA LEU A 302 12.64 -11.84 -5.92
C LEU A 302 13.21 -13.24 -5.65
N GLU A 303 14.47 -13.48 -6.00
CA GLU A 303 15.17 -14.72 -5.68
C GLU A 303 15.34 -14.91 -4.17
N ALA A 304 15.81 -13.88 -3.47
CA ALA A 304 15.99 -13.89 -2.02
C ALA A 304 14.67 -14.12 -1.24
N ASP A 305 13.54 -13.70 -1.78
CA ASP A 305 12.19 -13.91 -1.21
C ASP A 305 11.64 -15.33 -1.47
N GLY A 306 12.50 -16.27 -1.85
CA GLY A 306 12.17 -17.68 -2.06
C GLY A 306 11.62 -17.99 -3.46
N GLY A 307 11.83 -17.07 -4.41
CA GLY A 307 11.63 -17.31 -5.83
C GLY A 307 12.81 -17.97 -6.51
N LYS A 308 12.76 -17.98 -7.83
CA LYS A 308 13.91 -18.25 -8.70
C LYS A 308 14.24 -16.97 -9.45
N PRO A 309 15.50 -16.73 -9.83
CA PRO A 309 15.82 -15.61 -10.69
C PRO A 309 15.04 -15.74 -12.01
N LEU A 310 14.49 -14.62 -12.48
CA LEU A 310 13.75 -14.60 -13.73
C LEU A 310 14.71 -14.56 -14.92
N ASP A 311 14.43 -15.37 -15.92
CA ASP A 311 15.15 -15.33 -17.19
C ASP A 311 14.90 -14.01 -17.92
N ALA A 312 15.86 -13.57 -18.74
CA ALA A 312 15.76 -12.32 -19.53
C ALA A 312 14.46 -12.23 -20.35
N LYS A 313 14.01 -13.35 -20.94
CA LYS A 313 12.75 -13.42 -21.71
C LYS A 313 11.48 -13.09 -20.91
N VAL A 314 11.57 -13.15 -19.57
CA VAL A 314 10.49 -12.81 -18.64
C VAL A 314 10.70 -11.43 -18.05
N ILE A 315 11.89 -11.16 -17.48
CA ILE A 315 12.09 -9.92 -16.75
C ILE A 315 12.19 -8.69 -17.64
N ASP A 316 12.75 -8.82 -18.86
CA ASP A 316 12.93 -7.66 -19.74
C ASP A 316 11.60 -7.05 -20.22
N PRO A 317 10.62 -7.81 -20.74
CA PRO A 317 9.30 -7.25 -21.06
C PRO A 317 8.52 -6.83 -19.80
N ALA A 318 8.64 -7.57 -18.70
CA ALA A 318 7.99 -7.24 -17.44
C ALA A 318 8.46 -5.90 -16.87
N TRP A 319 9.78 -5.68 -16.82
CA TRP A 319 10.36 -4.43 -16.31
C TRP A 319 9.96 -3.20 -17.13
N LYS A 320 9.88 -3.33 -18.45
CA LYS A 320 9.48 -2.23 -19.36
C LYS A 320 8.05 -1.75 -19.13
N SER A 321 7.19 -2.57 -18.55
CA SER A 321 5.78 -2.21 -18.28
C SER A 321 5.58 -1.55 -16.91
N ILE A 322 6.64 -1.40 -16.10
CA ILE A 322 6.58 -0.77 -14.79
C ILE A 322 7.06 0.67 -14.87
N LEU A 323 6.26 1.59 -14.32
CA LEU A 323 6.61 2.98 -14.10
C LEU A 323 6.59 3.25 -12.60
N VAL A 324 7.71 3.69 -12.02
CA VAL A 324 7.72 4.10 -10.62
C VAL A 324 7.18 5.52 -10.47
N THR A 325 6.43 5.76 -9.41
CA THR A 325 5.80 7.05 -9.11
C THR A 325 5.65 7.22 -7.60
N ASP A 326 5.77 8.43 -7.10
CA ASP A 326 5.45 8.82 -5.73
C ASP A 326 4.09 9.56 -5.61
N ASP A 327 3.47 9.88 -6.76
CA ASP A 327 2.12 10.45 -6.81
C ASP A 327 1.07 9.36 -6.56
N PRO A 328 0.29 9.44 -5.46
CA PRO A 328 -0.73 8.43 -5.14
C PRO A 328 -1.98 8.51 -6.03
N LEU A 329 -2.11 9.56 -6.83
CA LEU A 329 -3.29 9.85 -7.66
C LEU A 329 -2.99 9.78 -9.17
N ALA A 330 -1.79 9.41 -9.58
CA ALA A 330 -1.46 9.33 -11.01
C ALA A 330 -2.41 8.38 -11.74
N GLY A 331 -3.15 8.91 -12.70
CA GLY A 331 -4.13 8.18 -13.51
C GLY A 331 -5.54 8.06 -12.92
N THR A 332 -5.85 8.78 -11.84
CA THR A 332 -7.21 8.83 -11.27
C THR A 332 -7.97 10.08 -11.67
#